data_a2f8ab198e86a40a7b544968eba8975d
#
_entry.id   a2f8ab198e86a40a7b544968eba8975d
#
_cell.length_a   1.000
_cell.length_b   1.000
_cell.length_c   1.000
_cell.angle_alpha   90.00
_cell.angle_beta   90.00
_cell.angle_gamma   90.00
#
_symmetry.space_group_name_H-M   'P 1'
#
loop_
_entity.id
_entity.type
_entity.pdbx_description
1 polymer ?
#
loop_
_entity_poly.entity_id
_entity_poly.type
_entity_poly.pdbx_seq_one_letter_code
_entity_poly.pdbx_strand_id
1 'polypeptide(L)'
;EHFPFDDGRGIEVNERFRELRQRKGLLRVRLAYGEPTWLVTRYADARLVLGDTRFSRAMSVGRDFPRQEEATELAGLITMDAPEHTRLRTLLVKALSRSRMEAQRPTVRAVADELLSSAMNAGPGMDIVVDYAQKMSVLSICDLLGVPVSDREVFESTSEALMPGSAVGAEDMMRRFGALRVCTERLIAERRAHPRDDLMSAMVQAREEEDRLTDDELIDLVVSMLLARFEAIITQIPNCVHVLTRGDRALWNRLRANPAELPAAVEELLRNNASAGAGLFVRYAREDVNVGGTLVRAGEALTVAVESANHDPARFEDPDAIDFTRSAGGHLTFGYGAHYCVGAQLGRIDLQEGLRALLTRAPELTVRDITWRVRPHIRGPEAMRVTWQGD
;
A
#
# COMPACT_ATOMS: atom_id res chain seq x y z
N GLU A 1 14.63 -22.08 -7.87
CA GLU A 1 14.81 -21.68 -6.46
C GLU A 1 13.46 -21.26 -5.89
N HIS A 2 13.19 -21.55 -4.59
CA HIS A 2 11.97 -21.08 -3.94
C HIS A 2 12.11 -19.62 -3.50
N PHE A 3 11.00 -18.89 -3.56
CA PHE A 3 10.88 -17.50 -3.11
C PHE A 3 9.60 -17.37 -2.26
N PRO A 4 9.58 -16.66 -1.14
CA PRO A 4 10.63 -15.77 -0.62
C PRO A 4 11.85 -16.52 -0.07
N PHE A 5 12.95 -15.79 0.14
CA PHE A 5 14.21 -16.33 0.66
C PHE A 5 14.24 -16.41 2.19
N ASP A 6 13.23 -15.91 2.85
CA ASP A 6 13.02 -15.91 4.30
C ASP A 6 11.55 -16.20 4.64
N ASP A 7 11.22 -16.24 5.91
CA ASP A 7 9.86 -16.47 6.40
C ASP A 7 8.96 -15.20 6.37
N GLY A 8 9.46 -14.10 5.82
CA GLY A 8 8.75 -12.84 5.70
C GLY A 8 8.60 -12.06 7.00
N ARG A 9 9.22 -12.50 8.11
CA ARG A 9 9.21 -11.75 9.37
C ARG A 9 10.16 -10.57 9.31
N GLY A 10 9.72 -9.46 9.92
CA GLY A 10 10.49 -8.21 9.90
C GLY A 10 10.34 -7.44 8.58
N ILE A 11 11.08 -6.36 8.50
CA ILE A 11 11.06 -5.43 7.35
C ILE A 11 12.42 -5.33 6.66
N GLU A 12 13.43 -6.00 7.17
CA GLU A 12 14.78 -6.00 6.63
C GLU A 12 14.81 -6.66 5.26
N VAL A 13 15.53 -6.02 4.35
CA VAL A 13 15.71 -6.56 2.99
C VAL A 13 16.68 -7.73 3.03
N ASN A 14 16.26 -8.87 2.52
CA ASN A 14 17.06 -10.10 2.54
C ASN A 14 18.39 -9.90 1.79
N GLU A 15 19.51 -10.34 2.38
CA GLU A 15 20.86 -10.19 1.81
C GLU A 15 21.01 -10.85 0.44
N ARG A 16 20.25 -11.91 0.17
CA ARG A 16 20.24 -12.60 -1.14
C ARG A 16 19.94 -11.64 -2.29
N PHE A 17 19.16 -10.59 -2.06
CA PHE A 17 18.91 -9.58 -3.10
C PHE A 17 20.16 -8.80 -3.50
N ARG A 18 21.12 -8.58 -2.58
CA ARG A 18 22.41 -7.93 -2.91
C ARG A 18 23.20 -8.76 -3.94
N GLU A 19 23.26 -10.07 -3.74
CA GLU A 19 23.91 -10.98 -4.69
C GLU A 19 23.18 -11.01 -6.04
N LEU A 20 21.84 -11.06 -6.01
CA LEU A 20 21.02 -11.11 -7.23
C LEU A 20 21.13 -9.84 -8.08
N ARG A 21 21.27 -8.67 -7.46
CA ARG A 21 21.51 -7.42 -8.19
C ARG A 21 22.86 -7.41 -8.93
N GLN A 22 23.87 -8.09 -8.39
CA GLN A 22 25.20 -8.21 -9.03
C GLN A 22 25.25 -9.30 -10.11
N ARG A 23 24.32 -10.23 -10.09
CA ARG A 23 24.27 -11.34 -11.04
C ARG A 23 23.90 -10.84 -12.44
N LYS A 24 24.54 -11.41 -13.50
CA LYS A 24 24.09 -11.23 -14.88
C LYS A 24 22.78 -12.02 -15.11
N GLY A 25 21.75 -11.36 -15.63
CA GLY A 25 20.45 -11.98 -15.91
C GLY A 25 19.54 -12.07 -14.68
N LEU A 26 18.32 -12.56 -14.89
CA LEU A 26 17.31 -12.76 -13.88
C LEU A 26 17.42 -14.16 -13.24
N LEU A 27 16.89 -14.31 -12.05
CA LEU A 27 16.71 -15.61 -11.41
C LEU A 27 15.30 -16.14 -11.67
N ARG A 28 15.17 -17.42 -12.05
CA ARG A 28 13.87 -18.08 -12.13
C ARG A 28 13.51 -18.66 -10.76
N VAL A 29 12.37 -18.27 -10.23
CA VAL A 29 11.90 -18.67 -8.90
C VAL A 29 10.51 -19.29 -8.97
N ARG A 30 10.15 -20.03 -7.91
CA ARG A 30 8.79 -20.51 -7.65
C ARG A 30 8.30 -19.86 -6.37
N LEU A 31 7.11 -19.29 -6.43
CA LEU A 31 6.35 -18.85 -5.27
C LEU A 31 5.60 -20.04 -4.65
N ALA A 32 4.86 -19.81 -3.58
CA ALA A 32 4.11 -20.88 -2.91
C ALA A 32 3.11 -21.56 -3.86
N TYR A 33 2.50 -20.79 -4.76
CA TYR A 33 1.50 -21.26 -5.73
C TYR A 33 1.79 -20.74 -7.12
N GLY A 34 1.25 -21.44 -8.12
CA GLY A 34 1.29 -21.05 -9.51
C GLY A 34 2.56 -21.44 -10.25
N GLU A 35 2.66 -20.94 -11.48
CA GLU A 35 3.77 -21.22 -12.38
C GLU A 35 5.07 -20.49 -11.95
N PRO A 36 6.25 -20.97 -12.43
CA PRO A 36 7.51 -20.27 -12.16
C PRO A 36 7.55 -18.88 -12.78
N THR A 37 8.23 -17.94 -12.12
CA THR A 37 8.39 -16.55 -12.54
C THR A 37 9.84 -16.11 -12.59
N TRP A 38 10.15 -15.08 -13.38
CA TRP A 38 11.42 -14.39 -13.36
C TRP A 38 11.42 -13.30 -12.28
N LEU A 39 12.36 -13.37 -11.34
CA LEU A 39 12.52 -12.39 -10.27
C LEU A 39 13.37 -11.21 -10.74
N VAL A 40 12.77 -10.02 -10.75
CA VAL A 40 13.39 -8.76 -11.17
C VAL A 40 13.84 -7.99 -9.93
N THR A 41 15.14 -7.79 -9.76
CA THR A 41 15.74 -7.25 -8.52
C THR A 41 16.44 -5.91 -8.69
N ARG A 42 16.89 -5.55 -9.90
CA ARG A 42 17.59 -4.28 -10.19
C ARG A 42 16.59 -3.18 -10.52
N TYR A 43 16.92 -1.96 -10.12
CA TYR A 43 16.07 -0.79 -10.31
C TYR A 43 15.75 -0.52 -11.79
N ALA A 44 16.75 -0.56 -12.68
CA ALA A 44 16.54 -0.31 -14.10
C ALA A 44 15.60 -1.34 -14.75
N ASP A 45 15.78 -2.63 -14.42
CA ASP A 45 14.94 -3.72 -14.93
C ASP A 45 13.52 -3.64 -14.34
N ALA A 46 13.39 -3.30 -13.06
CA ALA A 46 12.10 -3.08 -12.41
C ALA A 46 11.30 -1.95 -13.07
N ARG A 47 11.94 -0.82 -13.36
CA ARG A 47 11.31 0.28 -14.12
C ARG A 47 10.88 -0.13 -15.53
N LEU A 48 11.72 -0.91 -16.22
CA LEU A 48 11.38 -1.46 -17.53
C LEU A 48 10.10 -2.31 -17.43
N VAL A 49 10.09 -3.31 -16.54
CA VAL A 49 8.96 -4.26 -16.41
C VAL A 49 7.68 -3.57 -15.93
N LEU A 50 7.77 -2.58 -15.05
CA LEU A 50 6.60 -1.86 -14.55
C LEU A 50 6.06 -0.82 -15.54
N GLY A 51 6.90 -0.25 -16.41
CA GLY A 51 6.56 0.87 -17.28
C GLY A 51 6.29 0.52 -18.74
N ASP A 52 6.79 -0.60 -19.24
CA ASP A 52 6.69 -0.97 -20.65
C ASP A 52 5.40 -1.76 -20.93
N THR A 53 4.64 -1.36 -21.95
CA THR A 53 3.36 -1.97 -22.34
C THR A 53 3.47 -3.41 -22.86
N ARG A 54 4.68 -3.86 -23.15
CA ARG A 54 4.95 -5.27 -23.51
C ARG A 54 4.78 -6.21 -22.31
N PHE A 55 4.68 -5.68 -21.08
CA PHE A 55 4.45 -6.43 -19.86
C PHE A 55 3.01 -6.24 -19.37
N SER A 56 2.19 -7.25 -19.57
CA SER A 56 0.76 -7.27 -19.33
C SER A 56 0.41 -7.64 -17.88
N ARG A 57 -0.62 -6.99 -17.35
CA ARG A 57 -1.33 -7.41 -16.13
C ARG A 57 -2.51 -8.31 -16.47
N ALA A 58 -3.23 -8.00 -17.55
CA ALA A 58 -4.44 -8.71 -17.94
C ALA A 58 -4.17 -10.19 -18.27
N MET A 59 -2.97 -10.52 -18.72
CA MET A 59 -2.59 -11.92 -18.98
C MET A 59 -2.52 -12.80 -17.73
N SER A 60 -2.60 -12.25 -16.51
CA SER A 60 -2.71 -13.05 -15.29
C SER A 60 -4.11 -13.61 -15.03
N VAL A 61 -5.15 -13.01 -15.63
CA VAL A 61 -6.54 -13.42 -15.44
C VAL A 61 -6.79 -14.79 -16.08
N GLY A 62 -7.38 -15.71 -15.33
CA GLY A 62 -7.66 -17.06 -15.76
C GLY A 62 -6.43 -17.99 -15.86
N ARG A 63 -5.26 -17.57 -15.38
CA ARG A 63 -4.05 -18.38 -15.29
C ARG A 63 -3.73 -18.77 -13.85
N ASP A 64 -3.01 -19.88 -13.68
CA ASP A 64 -2.37 -20.24 -12.42
C ASP A 64 -1.11 -19.40 -12.21
N PHE A 65 -1.31 -18.08 -12.02
CA PHE A 65 -0.22 -17.12 -11.92
C PHE A 65 0.59 -17.27 -10.62
N PRO A 66 1.87 -16.89 -10.61
CA PRO A 66 2.73 -16.95 -9.44
C PRO A 66 2.16 -16.10 -8.29
N ARG A 67 1.94 -16.69 -7.11
CA ARG A 67 1.36 -16.01 -5.93
C ARG A 67 1.82 -16.65 -4.62
N GLN A 68 1.67 -15.93 -3.53
CA GLN A 68 2.07 -16.38 -2.20
C GLN A 68 0.90 -17.00 -1.41
N GLU A 69 -0.34 -16.77 -1.81
CA GLU A 69 -1.54 -17.27 -1.14
C GLU A 69 -2.38 -18.14 -2.09
N GLU A 70 -3.16 -19.06 -1.53
CA GLU A 70 -3.91 -20.06 -2.29
C GLU A 70 -4.99 -19.44 -3.16
N ALA A 71 -5.74 -18.48 -2.62
CA ALA A 71 -6.85 -17.86 -3.29
C ALA A 71 -6.52 -16.43 -3.69
N THR A 72 -6.55 -16.14 -5.01
CA THR A 72 -6.84 -14.77 -5.42
C THR A 72 -7.15 -14.68 -6.91
N GLU A 73 -8.40 -14.57 -7.24
CA GLU A 73 -8.78 -13.81 -8.44
C GLU A 73 -8.74 -12.33 -8.05
N LEU A 74 -7.63 -11.66 -8.32
CA LEU A 74 -7.59 -10.21 -8.32
C LEU A 74 -8.35 -9.77 -9.56
N ALA A 75 -9.51 -9.17 -9.37
CA ALA A 75 -10.30 -8.59 -10.46
C ALA A 75 -10.28 -7.05 -10.36
N GLY A 76 -10.57 -6.38 -11.47
CA GLY A 76 -10.71 -4.94 -11.53
C GLY A 76 -9.50 -4.21 -12.10
N LEU A 77 -9.38 -2.90 -11.83
CA LEU A 77 -8.39 -2.00 -12.44
C LEU A 77 -6.95 -2.52 -12.36
N ILE A 78 -6.62 -3.23 -11.29
CA ILE A 78 -5.25 -3.72 -11.03
C ILE A 78 -4.82 -4.83 -12.00
N THR A 79 -5.77 -5.55 -12.61
CA THR A 79 -5.53 -6.65 -13.55
C THR A 79 -5.87 -6.29 -15.00
N MET A 80 -6.11 -5.02 -15.28
CA MET A 80 -6.42 -4.56 -16.63
C MET A 80 -5.18 -4.01 -17.34
N ASP A 81 -5.24 -4.00 -18.65
CA ASP A 81 -4.31 -3.28 -19.53
C ASP A 81 -5.07 -2.23 -20.36
N ALA A 82 -4.34 -1.36 -21.08
CA ALA A 82 -4.96 -0.44 -22.02
C ALA A 82 -5.66 -1.22 -23.16
N PRO A 83 -6.83 -0.76 -23.67
CA PRO A 83 -7.44 0.56 -23.41
C PRO A 83 -8.34 0.63 -22.15
N GLU A 84 -8.86 -0.51 -21.65
CA GLU A 84 -9.84 -0.58 -20.54
C GLU A 84 -9.27 0.03 -19.26
N HIS A 85 -8.03 -0.34 -18.92
CA HIS A 85 -7.31 0.25 -17.79
C HIS A 85 -7.25 1.78 -17.90
N THR A 86 -6.89 2.30 -19.07
CA THR A 86 -6.74 3.75 -19.29
C THR A 86 -8.07 4.47 -19.10
N ARG A 87 -9.17 3.89 -19.59
CA ARG A 87 -10.52 4.42 -19.45
C ARG A 87 -10.91 4.60 -17.99
N LEU A 88 -10.80 3.55 -17.18
CA LEU A 88 -11.18 3.58 -15.76
C LEU A 88 -10.22 4.43 -14.93
N ARG A 89 -8.91 4.32 -15.20
CA ARG A 89 -7.89 5.06 -14.48
C ARG A 89 -8.01 6.58 -14.64
N THR A 90 -8.35 7.05 -15.84
CA THR A 90 -8.51 8.48 -16.11
C THR A 90 -9.54 9.12 -15.17
N LEU A 91 -10.64 8.41 -14.91
CA LEU A 91 -11.69 8.86 -13.99
C LEU A 91 -11.18 8.95 -12.55
N LEU A 92 -10.46 7.92 -12.08
CA LEU A 92 -9.86 7.94 -10.75
C LEU A 92 -8.84 9.06 -10.58
N VAL A 93 -7.96 9.27 -11.56
CA VAL A 93 -6.95 10.35 -11.50
C VAL A 93 -7.60 11.73 -11.46
N LYS A 94 -8.70 11.94 -12.21
CA LYS A 94 -9.48 13.19 -12.17
C LYS A 94 -10.10 13.39 -10.78
N ALA A 95 -10.72 12.36 -10.21
CA ALA A 95 -11.33 12.41 -8.89
C ALA A 95 -10.30 12.57 -7.76
N LEU A 96 -9.14 11.89 -7.85
CA LEU A 96 -8.04 11.90 -6.88
C LEU A 96 -6.95 12.94 -7.24
N SER A 97 -7.35 14.11 -7.75
CA SER A 97 -6.39 15.17 -8.08
C SER A 97 -5.54 15.57 -6.86
N ARG A 98 -4.30 16.02 -7.11
CA ARG A 98 -3.38 16.42 -6.03
C ARG A 98 -3.98 17.50 -5.12
N SER A 99 -4.66 18.49 -5.70
CA SER A 99 -5.29 19.58 -4.92
C SER A 99 -6.40 19.05 -4.00
N ARG A 100 -7.24 18.13 -4.50
CA ARG A 100 -8.29 17.50 -3.68
C ARG A 100 -7.70 16.66 -2.56
N MET A 101 -6.63 15.90 -2.84
CA MET A 101 -5.96 15.11 -1.79
C MET A 101 -5.32 16.01 -0.74
N GLU A 102 -4.65 17.10 -1.13
CA GLU A 102 -4.11 18.07 -0.16
C GLU A 102 -5.19 18.75 0.68
N ALA A 103 -6.36 19.01 0.12
CA ALA A 103 -7.50 19.55 0.88
C ALA A 103 -7.99 18.60 1.99
N GLN A 104 -7.69 17.29 1.91
CA GLN A 104 -8.00 16.32 2.97
C GLN A 104 -7.02 16.35 4.16
N ARG A 105 -5.87 16.99 4.02
CA ARG A 105 -4.83 17.01 5.06
C ARG A 105 -5.36 17.47 6.44
N PRO A 106 -6.17 18.53 6.56
CA PRO A 106 -6.74 18.92 7.87
C PRO A 106 -7.61 17.83 8.50
N THR A 107 -8.40 17.13 7.68
CA THR A 107 -9.27 16.01 8.13
C THR A 107 -8.44 14.84 8.61
N VAL A 108 -7.44 14.40 7.83
CA VAL A 108 -6.52 13.32 8.21
C VAL A 108 -5.77 13.67 9.51
N ARG A 109 -5.34 14.93 9.64
CA ARG A 109 -4.71 15.45 10.86
C ARG A 109 -5.63 15.34 12.07
N ALA A 110 -6.88 15.79 11.94
CA ALA A 110 -7.87 15.73 13.02
C ALA A 110 -8.14 14.29 13.47
N VAL A 111 -8.30 13.36 12.53
CA VAL A 111 -8.46 11.93 12.81
C VAL A 111 -7.26 11.38 13.58
N ALA A 112 -6.03 11.66 13.13
CA ALA A 112 -4.82 11.19 13.79
C ALA A 112 -4.69 11.73 15.23
N ASP A 113 -4.98 13.02 15.43
CA ASP A 113 -4.92 13.68 16.74
C ASP A 113 -6.02 13.18 17.69
N GLU A 114 -7.23 12.89 17.19
CA GLU A 114 -8.34 12.36 17.97
C GLU A 114 -8.09 10.92 18.43
N LEU A 115 -7.63 10.05 17.52
CA LEU A 115 -7.29 8.67 17.83
C LEU A 115 -6.20 8.60 18.91
N LEU A 116 -5.17 9.41 18.80
CA LEU A 116 -4.10 9.45 19.77
C LEU A 116 -4.57 10.03 21.12
N SER A 117 -5.47 11.05 21.12
CA SER A 117 -6.10 11.56 22.34
C SER A 117 -6.90 10.48 23.05
N SER A 118 -7.71 9.73 22.30
CA SER A 118 -8.54 8.66 22.83
C SER A 118 -7.67 7.54 23.43
N ALA A 119 -6.60 7.16 22.75
CA ALA A 119 -5.67 6.15 23.26
C ALA A 119 -4.96 6.62 24.55
N MET A 120 -4.51 7.88 24.62
CA MET A 120 -3.86 8.45 25.82
C MET A 120 -4.82 8.55 27.01
N ASN A 121 -6.10 8.82 26.78
CA ASN A 121 -7.10 8.83 27.82
C ASN A 121 -7.46 7.42 28.32
N ALA A 122 -7.31 6.41 27.47
CA ALA A 122 -7.57 5.01 27.81
C ALA A 122 -6.44 4.37 28.66
N GLY A 123 -5.20 4.85 28.51
CA GLY A 123 -4.07 4.27 29.27
C GLY A 123 -2.70 4.73 28.81
N PRO A 124 -1.62 4.14 29.35
CA PRO A 124 -0.24 4.52 29.09
C PRO A 124 0.32 4.00 27.77
N GLY A 125 -0.46 3.27 27.00
CA GLY A 125 -0.01 2.67 25.74
C GLY A 125 -1.17 2.18 24.88
N MET A 126 -0.84 1.69 23.68
CA MET A 126 -1.80 1.14 22.71
C MET A 126 -1.14 0.09 21.82
N ASP A 127 -1.94 -0.67 21.08
CA ASP A 127 -1.47 -1.37 19.88
C ASP A 127 -1.55 -0.40 18.68
N ILE A 128 -0.39 0.01 18.16
CA ILE A 128 -0.34 0.99 17.07
C ILE A 128 -0.94 0.48 15.77
N VAL A 129 -1.00 -0.85 15.57
CA VAL A 129 -1.61 -1.47 14.38
C VAL A 129 -3.13 -1.31 14.43
N VAL A 130 -3.76 -1.82 15.50
CA VAL A 130 -5.23 -1.91 15.62
C VAL A 130 -5.83 -0.59 16.10
N ASP A 131 -5.27 0.02 17.16
CA ASP A 131 -5.88 1.18 17.80
C ASP A 131 -5.62 2.49 17.07
N TYR A 132 -4.58 2.54 16.23
CA TYR A 132 -4.19 3.75 15.53
C TYR A 132 -4.20 3.61 14.01
N ALA A 133 -3.32 2.79 13.43
CA ALA A 133 -3.14 2.74 11.97
C ALA A 133 -4.39 2.21 11.24
N GLN A 134 -5.04 1.17 11.77
CA GLN A 134 -6.28 0.62 11.21
C GLN A 134 -7.43 1.65 11.29
N LYS A 135 -7.68 2.20 12.47
CA LYS A 135 -8.75 3.19 12.65
C LYS A 135 -8.51 4.44 11.81
N MET A 136 -7.26 4.91 11.75
CA MET A 136 -6.88 6.04 10.90
C MET A 136 -7.17 5.77 9.43
N SER A 137 -6.82 4.57 8.94
CA SER A 137 -7.09 4.17 7.55
C SER A 137 -8.59 4.20 7.22
N VAL A 138 -9.43 3.62 8.10
CA VAL A 138 -10.88 3.55 7.88
C VAL A 138 -11.53 4.91 7.99
N LEU A 139 -11.28 5.65 9.08
CA LEU A 139 -11.94 6.93 9.32
C LEU A 139 -11.61 7.96 8.24
N SER A 140 -10.33 8.07 7.86
CA SER A 140 -9.93 9.06 6.84
C SER A 140 -10.48 8.73 5.44
N ILE A 141 -10.66 7.45 5.08
CA ILE A 141 -11.30 7.12 3.80
C ILE A 141 -12.81 7.31 3.85
N CYS A 142 -13.46 7.03 4.98
CA CYS A 142 -14.87 7.32 5.15
C CYS A 142 -15.16 8.81 5.02
N ASP A 143 -14.33 9.66 5.62
CA ASP A 143 -14.45 11.12 5.48
C ASP A 143 -14.23 11.58 4.03
N LEU A 144 -13.20 11.05 3.36
CA LEU A 144 -12.91 11.36 1.96
C LEU A 144 -14.06 11.01 1.01
N LEU A 145 -14.71 9.84 1.25
CA LEU A 145 -15.86 9.38 0.47
C LEU A 145 -17.18 10.02 0.90
N GLY A 146 -17.18 10.76 2.00
CA GLY A 146 -18.40 11.33 2.59
C GLY A 146 -19.34 10.29 3.16
N VAL A 147 -18.80 9.20 3.72
CA VAL A 147 -19.59 8.13 4.36
C VAL A 147 -20.22 8.65 5.65
N PRO A 148 -21.56 8.56 5.81
CA PRO A 148 -22.23 8.94 7.05
C PRO A 148 -21.71 8.14 8.26
N VAL A 149 -21.69 8.74 9.43
CA VAL A 149 -21.23 8.09 10.67
C VAL A 149 -21.95 6.77 10.93
N SER A 150 -23.29 6.73 10.65
CA SER A 150 -24.11 5.53 10.78
C SER A 150 -23.68 4.32 9.95
N ASP A 151 -22.92 4.56 8.89
CA ASP A 151 -22.51 3.52 7.94
C ASP A 151 -21.05 3.07 8.12
N ARG A 152 -20.27 3.79 8.92
CA ARG A 152 -18.83 3.52 9.12
C ARG A 152 -18.55 2.13 9.68
N GLU A 153 -19.47 1.58 10.48
CA GLU A 153 -19.37 0.23 11.04
C GLU A 153 -19.21 -0.84 9.95
N VAL A 154 -19.84 -0.67 8.78
CA VAL A 154 -19.69 -1.60 7.65
C VAL A 154 -18.25 -1.60 7.12
N PHE A 155 -17.63 -0.43 7.06
CA PHE A 155 -16.24 -0.26 6.60
C PHE A 155 -15.26 -0.79 7.65
N GLU A 156 -15.48 -0.48 8.92
CA GLU A 156 -14.67 -0.95 10.05
C GLU A 156 -14.68 -2.47 10.15
N SER A 157 -15.88 -3.08 10.17
CA SER A 157 -16.02 -4.53 10.26
C SER A 157 -15.41 -5.27 9.07
N THR A 158 -15.46 -4.69 7.87
CA THR A 158 -14.78 -5.26 6.69
C THR A 158 -13.27 -5.17 6.83
N SER A 159 -12.76 -4.03 7.31
CA SER A 159 -11.32 -3.85 7.58
C SER A 159 -10.81 -4.82 8.64
N GLU A 160 -11.56 -5.03 9.73
CA GLU A 160 -11.23 -6.01 10.77
C GLU A 160 -11.17 -7.44 10.24
N ALA A 161 -12.09 -7.80 9.35
CA ALA A 161 -12.10 -9.12 8.73
C ALA A 161 -10.88 -9.39 7.85
N LEU A 162 -10.29 -8.33 7.30
CA LEU A 162 -9.07 -8.41 6.48
C LEU A 162 -7.78 -8.42 7.32
N MET A 163 -7.88 -8.18 8.64
CA MET A 163 -6.71 -8.19 9.50
C MET A 163 -6.05 -9.57 9.54
N PRO A 164 -4.73 -9.65 9.54
CA PRO A 164 -4.01 -10.89 9.76
C PRO A 164 -4.42 -11.52 11.09
N GLY A 165 -4.59 -12.84 11.09
CA GLY A 165 -5.03 -13.55 12.31
C GLY A 165 -6.52 -13.40 12.62
N SER A 166 -7.29 -12.70 11.77
CA SER A 166 -8.74 -12.65 11.90
C SER A 166 -9.32 -14.07 11.86
N ALA A 167 -10.15 -14.41 12.83
CA ALA A 167 -10.86 -15.70 12.89
C ALA A 167 -12.09 -15.74 11.96
N VAL A 168 -12.25 -14.74 11.10
CA VAL A 168 -13.40 -14.59 10.18
C VAL A 168 -13.32 -15.64 9.08
N GLY A 169 -14.32 -16.52 9.01
CA GLY A 169 -14.41 -17.53 7.96
C GLY A 169 -14.81 -16.94 6.60
N ALA A 170 -14.59 -17.73 5.53
CA ALA A 170 -14.87 -17.31 4.15
C ALA A 170 -16.32 -16.84 3.94
N GLU A 171 -17.30 -17.49 4.55
CA GLU A 171 -18.73 -17.11 4.46
C GLU A 171 -18.99 -15.75 5.10
N ASP A 172 -18.43 -15.50 6.29
CA ASP A 172 -18.56 -14.21 6.98
C ASP A 172 -17.83 -13.10 6.21
N MET A 173 -16.68 -13.41 5.65
CA MET A 173 -15.95 -12.49 4.76
C MET A 173 -16.82 -12.10 3.56
N MET A 174 -17.40 -13.05 2.85
CA MET A 174 -18.30 -12.77 1.70
C MET A 174 -19.50 -11.93 2.11
N ARG A 175 -20.09 -12.21 3.29
CA ARG A 175 -21.20 -11.42 3.81
C ARG A 175 -20.80 -9.95 4.06
N ARG A 176 -19.63 -9.69 4.66
CA ARG A 176 -19.11 -8.33 4.91
C ARG A 176 -18.81 -7.59 3.62
N PHE A 177 -18.22 -8.25 2.63
CA PHE A 177 -18.02 -7.68 1.29
C PHE A 177 -19.36 -7.36 0.60
N GLY A 178 -20.36 -8.24 0.73
CA GLY A 178 -21.71 -7.97 0.24
C GLY A 178 -22.35 -6.75 0.90
N ALA A 179 -22.21 -6.61 2.23
CA ALA A 179 -22.70 -5.44 2.95
C ALA A 179 -21.96 -4.14 2.51
N LEU A 180 -20.64 -4.20 2.33
CA LEU A 180 -19.86 -3.06 1.82
C LEU A 180 -20.31 -2.65 0.41
N ARG A 181 -20.57 -3.61 -0.48
CA ARG A 181 -21.09 -3.35 -1.82
C ARG A 181 -22.44 -2.66 -1.78
N VAL A 182 -23.39 -3.20 -1.01
CA VAL A 182 -24.75 -2.62 -0.85
C VAL A 182 -24.69 -1.21 -0.27
N CYS A 183 -23.81 -0.99 0.73
CA CYS A 183 -23.60 0.34 1.30
C CYS A 183 -23.04 1.32 0.24
N THR A 184 -22.09 0.87 -0.56
CA THR A 184 -21.49 1.67 -1.65
C THR A 184 -22.53 2.01 -2.72
N GLU A 185 -23.36 1.07 -3.13
CA GLU A 185 -24.46 1.30 -4.09
C GLU A 185 -25.43 2.39 -3.59
N ARG A 186 -25.80 2.31 -2.33
CA ARG A 186 -26.68 3.32 -1.71
C ARG A 186 -26.03 4.69 -1.66
N LEU A 187 -24.77 4.78 -1.30
CA LEU A 187 -24.01 6.04 -1.28
C LEU A 187 -23.89 6.66 -2.67
N ILE A 188 -23.64 5.87 -3.71
CA ILE A 188 -23.60 6.32 -5.11
C ILE A 188 -24.96 6.90 -5.51
N ALA A 189 -26.06 6.17 -5.22
CA ALA A 189 -27.42 6.64 -5.51
C ALA A 189 -27.76 7.95 -4.78
N GLU A 190 -27.36 8.07 -3.50
CA GLU A 190 -27.54 9.30 -2.72
C GLU A 190 -26.75 10.48 -3.33
N ARG A 191 -25.49 10.27 -3.73
CA ARG A 191 -24.65 11.33 -4.31
C ARG A 191 -25.09 11.73 -5.71
N ARG A 192 -25.72 10.82 -6.45
CA ARG A 192 -26.35 11.12 -7.73
C ARG A 192 -27.55 12.06 -7.54
N ALA A 193 -28.38 11.81 -6.54
CA ALA A 193 -29.54 12.65 -6.22
C ALA A 193 -29.15 13.97 -5.53
N HIS A 194 -28.16 13.93 -4.66
CA HIS A 194 -27.73 15.04 -3.79
C HIS A 194 -26.20 15.14 -3.76
N PRO A 195 -25.57 15.71 -4.79
CA PRO A 195 -24.12 15.89 -4.85
C PRO A 195 -23.59 16.70 -3.65
N ARG A 196 -22.40 16.32 -3.16
CA ARG A 196 -21.66 16.99 -2.06
C ARG A 196 -20.22 17.26 -2.50
N ASP A 197 -19.49 18.01 -1.68
CA ASP A 197 -18.05 18.19 -1.90
C ASP A 197 -17.26 17.03 -1.28
N ASP A 198 -17.44 15.81 -1.85
CA ASP A 198 -16.74 14.60 -1.46
C ASP A 198 -16.24 13.81 -2.69
N LEU A 199 -15.40 12.81 -2.44
CA LEU A 199 -14.84 12.00 -3.52
C LEU A 199 -15.90 11.16 -4.21
N MET A 200 -16.89 10.66 -3.49
CA MET A 200 -17.98 9.88 -4.09
C MET A 200 -18.74 10.71 -5.13
N SER A 201 -19.12 11.93 -4.78
CA SER A 201 -19.78 12.87 -5.72
C SER A 201 -18.91 13.15 -6.95
N ALA A 202 -17.60 13.34 -6.74
CA ALA A 202 -16.68 13.56 -7.86
C ALA A 202 -16.56 12.33 -8.79
N MET A 203 -16.60 11.13 -8.24
CA MET A 203 -16.56 9.90 -9.05
C MET A 203 -17.88 9.70 -9.82
N VAL A 204 -19.03 9.96 -9.17
CA VAL A 204 -20.35 9.91 -9.81
C VAL A 204 -20.42 10.93 -10.95
N GLN A 205 -20.02 12.18 -10.72
CA GLN A 205 -20.00 13.23 -11.73
C GLN A 205 -19.07 12.88 -12.90
N ALA A 206 -17.86 12.41 -12.63
CA ALA A 206 -16.90 12.02 -13.66
C ALA A 206 -17.44 10.88 -14.54
N ARG A 207 -18.22 9.96 -13.97
CA ARG A 207 -18.92 8.91 -14.72
C ARG A 207 -20.00 9.50 -15.63
N GLU A 208 -20.85 10.40 -15.13
CA GLU A 208 -21.96 10.97 -15.88
C GLU A 208 -21.51 11.88 -17.03
N GLU A 209 -20.43 12.64 -16.84
CA GLU A 209 -19.86 13.50 -17.87
C GLU A 209 -19.26 12.74 -19.07
N GLU A 210 -18.69 11.57 -18.83
CA GLU A 210 -17.93 10.84 -19.85
C GLU A 210 -18.65 9.60 -20.38
N ASP A 211 -19.77 9.17 -19.76
CA ASP A 211 -20.54 7.93 -20.08
C ASP A 211 -19.68 6.70 -20.36
N ARG A 212 -18.60 6.57 -19.56
CA ARG A 212 -17.54 5.56 -19.77
C ARG A 212 -17.51 4.45 -18.72
N LEU A 213 -18.43 4.47 -17.75
CA LEU A 213 -18.52 3.51 -16.67
C LEU A 213 -19.94 3.00 -16.49
N THR A 214 -20.06 1.71 -16.24
CA THR A 214 -21.28 1.14 -15.67
C THR A 214 -21.36 1.43 -14.18
N ASP A 215 -22.54 1.30 -13.57
CA ASP A 215 -22.68 1.43 -12.11
C ASP A 215 -21.89 0.36 -11.38
N ASP A 216 -21.86 -0.87 -11.89
CA ASP A 216 -21.06 -1.98 -11.35
C ASP A 216 -19.56 -1.66 -11.35
N GLU A 217 -19.02 -1.13 -12.45
CA GLU A 217 -17.62 -0.72 -12.54
C GLU A 217 -17.30 0.40 -11.54
N LEU A 218 -18.20 1.35 -11.31
CA LEU A 218 -18.01 2.42 -10.33
C LEU A 218 -17.97 1.85 -8.91
N ILE A 219 -18.88 0.93 -8.57
CA ILE A 219 -18.91 0.26 -7.27
C ILE A 219 -17.63 -0.53 -7.06
N ASP A 220 -17.20 -1.32 -8.04
CA ASP A 220 -15.98 -2.12 -7.98
C ASP A 220 -14.73 -1.25 -7.81
N LEU A 221 -14.67 -0.07 -8.44
CA LEU A 221 -13.58 0.89 -8.25
C LEU A 221 -13.54 1.42 -6.82
N VAL A 222 -14.70 1.80 -6.25
CA VAL A 222 -14.78 2.30 -4.87
C VAL A 222 -14.36 1.22 -3.88
N VAL A 223 -14.90 0.00 -4.02
CA VAL A 223 -14.57 -1.13 -3.15
C VAL A 223 -13.08 -1.49 -3.26
N SER A 224 -12.54 -1.58 -4.47
CA SER A 224 -11.12 -1.87 -4.69
C SER A 224 -10.20 -0.81 -4.08
N MET A 225 -10.58 0.47 -4.15
CA MET A 225 -9.83 1.58 -3.56
C MET A 225 -9.82 1.49 -2.02
N LEU A 226 -10.95 1.14 -1.41
CA LEU A 226 -11.06 0.92 0.04
C LEU A 226 -10.12 -0.20 0.50
N LEU A 227 -10.19 -1.35 -0.17
CA LEU A 227 -9.38 -2.53 0.18
C LEU A 227 -7.88 -2.27 0.04
N ALA A 228 -7.46 -1.65 -1.08
CA ALA A 228 -6.06 -1.31 -1.32
C ALA A 228 -5.49 -0.35 -0.26
N ARG A 229 -6.33 0.55 0.27
CA ARG A 229 -5.93 1.50 1.30
C ARG A 229 -5.77 0.84 2.67
N PHE A 230 -6.71 -0.02 3.09
CA PHE A 230 -6.68 -0.61 4.42
C PHE A 230 -5.33 -1.25 4.72
N GLU A 231 -4.89 -2.15 3.89
CA GLU A 231 -3.67 -2.91 4.13
C GLU A 231 -2.39 -2.07 4.06
N ALA A 232 -2.35 -1.08 3.16
CA ALA A 232 -1.18 -0.22 2.99
C ALA A 232 -0.88 0.63 4.24
N ILE A 233 -1.88 1.30 4.82
CA ILE A 233 -1.69 2.21 5.96
C ILE A 233 -1.48 1.44 7.26
N ILE A 234 -2.24 0.35 7.46
CA ILE A 234 -2.10 -0.53 8.63
C ILE A 234 -0.68 -1.08 8.75
N THR A 235 -0.03 -1.29 7.62
CA THR A 235 1.34 -1.83 7.56
C THR A 235 2.39 -0.74 7.64
N GLN A 236 2.22 0.36 6.89
CA GLN A 236 3.28 1.32 6.69
C GLN A 236 3.51 2.25 7.90
N ILE A 237 2.47 2.64 8.65
CA ILE A 237 2.64 3.46 9.86
C ILE A 237 3.47 2.71 10.92
N PRO A 238 3.12 1.46 11.31
CA PRO A 238 3.94 0.72 12.27
C PRO A 238 5.36 0.46 11.78
N ASN A 239 5.56 0.17 10.50
CA ASN A 239 6.89 0.01 9.92
C ASN A 239 7.73 1.29 10.09
N CYS A 240 7.16 2.46 9.79
CA CYS A 240 7.84 3.74 9.99
C CYS A 240 8.19 3.97 11.47
N VAL A 241 7.26 3.68 12.39
CA VAL A 241 7.53 3.81 13.84
C VAL A 241 8.64 2.88 14.27
N HIS A 242 8.62 1.61 13.85
CA HIS A 242 9.69 0.66 14.15
C HIS A 242 11.06 1.18 13.68
N VAL A 243 11.16 1.63 12.44
CA VAL A 243 12.42 2.15 11.87
C VAL A 243 12.90 3.39 12.62
N LEU A 244 12.00 4.32 12.94
CA LEU A 244 12.35 5.58 13.60
C LEU A 244 12.76 5.39 15.07
N THR A 245 12.23 4.37 15.74
CA THR A 245 12.44 4.17 17.19
C THR A 245 13.50 3.13 17.53
N ARG A 246 14.01 2.38 16.54
CA ARG A 246 15.04 1.36 16.80
C ARG A 246 16.38 1.96 17.23
N GLY A 247 17.18 1.17 17.94
CA GLY A 247 18.50 1.57 18.41
C GLY A 247 18.44 2.74 19.43
N ASP A 248 19.23 3.77 19.19
CA ASP A 248 19.33 4.98 20.03
C ASP A 248 18.23 6.01 19.78
N ARG A 249 17.27 5.71 18.89
CA ARG A 249 16.18 6.61 18.49
C ARG A 249 16.64 7.91 17.80
N ALA A 250 17.83 7.94 17.25
CA ALA A 250 18.40 9.15 16.64
C ALA A 250 17.49 9.74 15.54
N LEU A 251 16.90 8.88 14.68
CA LEU A 251 15.98 9.32 13.63
C LEU A 251 14.68 9.92 14.19
N TRP A 252 14.12 9.30 15.23
CA TRP A 252 12.94 9.82 15.93
C TRP A 252 13.21 11.19 16.53
N ASN A 253 14.30 11.32 17.28
CA ASN A 253 14.70 12.57 17.93
C ASN A 253 15.03 13.67 16.92
N ARG A 254 15.65 13.33 15.78
CA ARG A 254 15.90 14.26 14.68
C ARG A 254 14.60 14.85 14.15
N LEU A 255 13.58 14.03 13.86
CA LEU A 255 12.28 14.51 13.36
C LEU A 255 11.50 15.33 14.40
N ARG A 256 11.62 15.01 15.69
CA ARG A 256 11.07 15.84 16.77
C ARG A 256 11.70 17.22 16.79
N ALA A 257 13.03 17.29 16.66
CA ALA A 257 13.76 18.56 16.63
C ALA A 257 13.51 19.36 15.35
N ASN A 258 13.29 18.69 14.22
CA ASN A 258 13.14 19.29 12.90
C ASN A 258 11.88 18.78 12.18
N PRO A 259 10.65 19.15 12.61
CA PRO A 259 9.40 18.65 12.00
C PRO A 259 9.25 18.97 10.50
N ALA A 260 9.95 19.99 10.01
CA ALA A 260 9.96 20.36 8.59
C ALA A 260 10.60 19.29 7.69
N GLU A 261 11.43 18.38 8.23
CA GLU A 261 12.01 17.26 7.50
C GLU A 261 11.02 16.10 7.27
N LEU A 262 9.88 16.10 7.97
CA LEU A 262 8.94 14.96 7.93
C LEU A 262 8.49 14.55 6.51
N PRO A 263 8.18 15.45 5.58
CA PRO A 263 7.84 15.07 4.21
C PRO A 263 8.97 14.30 3.50
N ALA A 264 10.21 14.76 3.64
CA ALA A 264 11.38 14.08 3.07
C ALA A 264 11.67 12.75 3.77
N ALA A 265 11.51 12.71 5.09
CA ALA A 265 11.65 11.49 5.87
C ALA A 265 10.64 10.42 5.44
N VAL A 266 9.38 10.79 5.15
CA VAL A 266 8.35 9.86 4.67
C VAL A 266 8.76 9.26 3.32
N GLU A 267 9.31 10.03 2.37
CA GLU A 267 9.79 9.48 1.10
C GLU A 267 10.94 8.48 1.30
N GLU A 268 11.88 8.80 2.19
CA GLU A 268 13.01 7.91 2.47
C GLU A 268 12.56 6.65 3.24
N LEU A 269 11.65 6.77 4.19
CA LEU A 269 11.05 5.63 4.88
C LEU A 269 10.27 4.73 3.90
N LEU A 270 9.52 5.30 2.96
CA LEU A 270 8.84 4.55 1.90
C LEU A 270 9.84 3.81 0.99
N ARG A 271 10.97 4.44 0.65
CA ARG A 271 12.03 3.79 -0.11
C ARG A 271 12.63 2.61 0.65
N ASN A 272 13.02 2.83 1.88
CA ASN A 272 13.78 1.86 2.69
C ASN A 272 12.93 0.67 3.13
N ASN A 273 11.67 0.90 3.51
CA ASN A 273 10.79 -0.15 4.05
C ASN A 273 9.50 -0.32 3.24
N ALA A 274 9.61 -0.56 1.95
CA ALA A 274 8.46 -0.85 1.11
C ALA A 274 7.65 -2.03 1.68
N SER A 275 6.39 -1.80 2.07
CA SER A 275 5.53 -2.84 2.64
C SER A 275 5.12 -3.90 1.63
N ALA A 276 4.99 -3.53 0.35
CA ALA A 276 4.67 -4.47 -0.72
C ALA A 276 5.93 -5.23 -1.17
N GLY A 277 6.00 -6.50 -0.85
CA GLY A 277 7.06 -7.41 -1.28
C GLY A 277 6.82 -8.01 -2.67
N ALA A 278 7.82 -8.72 -3.16
CA ALA A 278 7.75 -9.42 -4.44
C ALA A 278 6.65 -10.49 -4.43
N GLY A 279 5.95 -10.61 -5.56
CA GLY A 279 4.84 -11.56 -5.73
C GLY A 279 3.45 -10.93 -5.68
N LEU A 280 3.33 -9.67 -5.27
CA LEU A 280 2.03 -9.02 -5.21
C LEU A 280 1.47 -8.67 -6.61
N PHE A 281 2.35 -8.26 -7.54
CA PHE A 281 1.92 -7.77 -8.86
C PHE A 281 2.73 -8.39 -9.99
N VAL A 282 2.30 -9.57 -10.45
CA VAL A 282 2.92 -10.27 -11.58
C VAL A 282 2.70 -9.52 -12.90
N ARG A 283 3.65 -9.64 -13.81
CA ARG A 283 3.57 -9.20 -15.20
C ARG A 283 3.82 -10.38 -16.13
N TYR A 284 3.25 -10.35 -17.30
CA TYR A 284 3.47 -11.34 -18.35
C TYR A 284 4.05 -10.66 -19.59
N ALA A 285 5.11 -11.22 -20.16
CA ALA A 285 5.65 -10.73 -21.41
C ALA A 285 4.68 -11.05 -22.57
N ARG A 286 4.30 -10.04 -23.36
CA ARG A 286 3.46 -10.22 -24.56
C ARG A 286 4.24 -10.73 -25.76
N GLU A 287 5.54 -10.48 -25.77
CA GLU A 287 6.49 -10.85 -26.80
C GLU A 287 7.84 -11.18 -26.15
N ASP A 288 8.79 -11.69 -26.92
CA ASP A 288 10.15 -11.95 -26.46
C ASP A 288 10.86 -10.63 -26.14
N VAL A 289 11.27 -10.44 -24.89
CA VAL A 289 11.93 -9.21 -24.40
C VAL A 289 13.19 -9.54 -23.62
N ASN A 290 14.28 -8.84 -23.91
CA ASN A 290 15.50 -8.94 -23.09
C ASN A 290 15.35 -8.06 -21.84
N VAL A 291 15.44 -8.66 -20.65
CA VAL A 291 15.41 -7.97 -19.36
C VAL A 291 16.67 -8.32 -18.60
N GLY A 292 17.52 -7.32 -18.37
CA GLY A 292 18.74 -7.50 -17.61
C GLY A 292 19.72 -8.56 -18.14
N GLY A 293 19.69 -8.86 -19.44
CA GLY A 293 20.51 -9.89 -20.06
C GLY A 293 19.87 -11.28 -20.09
N THR A 294 18.61 -11.41 -19.66
CA THR A 294 17.80 -12.63 -19.80
C THR A 294 16.77 -12.42 -20.90
N LEU A 295 16.70 -13.32 -21.88
CA LEU A 295 15.61 -13.36 -22.84
C LEU A 295 14.37 -13.97 -22.19
N VAL A 296 13.42 -13.12 -21.83
CA VAL A 296 12.09 -13.51 -21.33
C VAL A 296 11.22 -13.79 -22.55
N ARG A 297 10.65 -14.98 -22.64
CA ARG A 297 9.81 -15.39 -23.77
C ARG A 297 8.39 -14.87 -23.61
N ALA A 298 7.70 -14.70 -24.74
CA ALA A 298 6.27 -14.41 -24.75
C ALA A 298 5.50 -15.41 -23.87
N GLY A 299 4.62 -14.89 -23.01
CA GLY A 299 3.83 -15.69 -22.06
C GLY A 299 4.54 -16.06 -20.75
N GLU A 300 5.80 -15.73 -20.56
CA GLU A 300 6.49 -15.95 -19.27
C GLU A 300 6.15 -14.84 -18.25
N ALA A 301 6.05 -15.27 -16.99
CA ALA A 301 5.75 -14.41 -15.86
C ALA A 301 7.01 -13.72 -15.30
N LEU A 302 6.84 -12.46 -14.86
CA LEU A 302 7.86 -11.69 -14.14
C LEU A 302 7.26 -11.15 -12.84
N THR A 303 8.06 -11.20 -11.77
CA THR A 303 7.74 -10.67 -10.46
C THR A 303 8.80 -9.63 -10.07
N VAL A 304 8.37 -8.42 -9.72
CA VAL A 304 9.29 -7.33 -9.35
C VAL A 304 9.47 -7.29 -7.84
N ALA A 305 10.71 -7.43 -7.37
CA ALA A 305 11.10 -7.21 -5.98
C ALA A 305 11.36 -5.71 -5.76
N VAL A 306 10.30 -4.97 -5.42
CA VAL A 306 10.37 -3.51 -5.20
C VAL A 306 11.34 -3.18 -4.07
N GLU A 307 11.32 -3.95 -2.99
CA GLU A 307 12.22 -3.84 -1.86
C GLU A 307 13.70 -3.95 -2.29
N SER A 308 14.01 -4.86 -3.20
CA SER A 308 15.35 -4.99 -3.77
C SER A 308 15.71 -3.80 -4.67
N ALA A 309 14.80 -3.41 -5.55
CA ALA A 309 15.03 -2.30 -6.49
C ALA A 309 15.24 -0.96 -5.76
N ASN A 310 14.53 -0.74 -4.66
CA ASN A 310 14.71 0.44 -3.80
C ASN A 310 16.04 0.45 -3.03
N HIS A 311 16.73 -0.68 -2.96
CA HIS A 311 18.07 -0.83 -2.36
C HIS A 311 19.16 -1.08 -3.42
N ASP A 312 18.91 -0.69 -4.67
CA ASP A 312 19.90 -0.83 -5.73
C ASP A 312 20.95 0.30 -5.64
N PRO A 313 22.24 -0.02 -5.36
CA PRO A 313 23.31 0.98 -5.28
C PRO A 313 23.60 1.69 -6.61
N ALA A 314 23.19 1.11 -7.73
CA ALA A 314 23.29 1.79 -9.04
C ALA A 314 22.32 2.99 -9.15
N ARG A 315 21.32 3.08 -8.27
CA ARG A 315 20.35 4.18 -8.24
C ARG A 315 20.41 5.02 -6.95
N PHE A 316 20.67 4.39 -5.80
CA PHE A 316 20.67 5.02 -4.49
C PHE A 316 22.03 4.77 -3.85
N GLU A 317 22.82 5.81 -3.64
CA GLU A 317 24.09 5.73 -2.94
C GLU A 317 23.83 5.29 -1.49
N ASP A 318 24.65 4.39 -0.95
CA ASP A 318 24.45 3.79 0.37
C ASP A 318 22.97 3.43 0.66
N PRO A 319 22.38 2.48 -0.10
CA PRO A 319 20.94 2.29 -0.10
C PRO A 319 20.37 1.71 1.20
N ASP A 320 21.21 1.10 2.03
CA ASP A 320 20.82 0.51 3.31
C ASP A 320 20.73 1.58 4.41
N ALA A 321 21.40 2.71 4.26
CA ALA A 321 21.28 3.86 5.17
C ALA A 321 20.00 4.65 4.94
N ILE A 322 19.44 5.17 6.04
CA ILE A 322 18.31 6.10 6.01
C ILE A 322 18.83 7.53 6.06
N ASP A 323 18.63 8.26 4.99
CA ASP A 323 19.09 9.63 4.84
C ASP A 323 17.94 10.55 4.39
N PHE A 324 17.42 11.37 5.31
CA PHE A 324 16.33 12.32 5.03
C PHE A 324 16.75 13.47 4.10
N THR A 325 18.04 13.64 3.83
CA THR A 325 18.54 14.62 2.85
C THR A 325 18.59 14.05 1.44
N ARG A 326 18.44 12.75 1.30
CA ARG A 326 18.40 12.09 0.00
C ARG A 326 17.26 12.66 -0.83
N SER A 327 17.55 12.94 -2.11
CA SER A 327 16.49 13.15 -3.08
C SER A 327 15.79 11.82 -3.34
N ALA A 328 14.86 11.47 -2.43
CA ALA A 328 14.17 10.17 -2.44
C ALA A 328 13.19 10.01 -3.62
N GLY A 329 13.12 11.00 -4.50
CA GLY A 329 12.32 10.92 -5.73
C GLY A 329 12.73 9.72 -6.59
N GLY A 330 11.69 8.95 -6.99
CA GLY A 330 11.87 7.82 -7.91
C GLY A 330 11.99 6.45 -7.25
N HIS A 331 11.75 6.30 -5.92
CA HIS A 331 11.56 4.97 -5.36
C HIS A 331 10.34 4.27 -5.98
N LEU A 332 10.32 2.95 -5.99
CA LEU A 332 9.29 2.15 -6.66
C LEU A 332 8.20 1.63 -5.72
N THR A 333 8.12 2.11 -4.50
CA THR A 333 7.12 1.67 -3.49
C THR A 333 5.68 1.89 -3.97
N PHE A 334 5.44 2.94 -4.73
CA PHE A 334 4.15 3.21 -5.39
C PHE A 334 4.06 2.63 -6.81
N GLY A 335 4.97 1.75 -7.20
CA GLY A 335 5.06 1.24 -8.56
C GLY A 335 5.64 2.25 -9.56
N TYR A 336 5.44 1.97 -10.86
CA TYR A 336 5.89 2.83 -11.97
C TYR A 336 5.01 2.60 -13.20
N GLY A 337 4.92 3.59 -14.10
CA GLY A 337 4.19 3.50 -15.36
C GLY A 337 2.68 3.56 -15.20
N ALA A 338 1.95 2.86 -16.06
CA ALA A 338 0.49 2.91 -16.13
C ALA A 338 -0.20 2.56 -14.80
N HIS A 339 0.36 1.62 -14.05
CA HIS A 339 -0.14 1.19 -12.74
C HIS A 339 0.51 1.90 -11.54
N TYR A 340 1.15 3.06 -11.72
CA TYR A 340 1.61 3.86 -10.59
C TYR A 340 0.46 4.10 -9.60
N CYS A 341 0.68 3.96 -8.30
CA CYS A 341 -0.37 4.03 -7.29
C CYS A 341 -1.20 5.32 -7.42
N VAL A 342 -2.50 5.18 -7.62
CA VAL A 342 -3.41 6.32 -7.76
C VAL A 342 -3.60 7.06 -6.43
N GLY A 343 -3.51 6.34 -5.30
CA GLY A 343 -3.59 6.87 -3.94
C GLY A 343 -2.26 7.39 -3.37
N ALA A 344 -1.18 7.46 -4.16
CA ALA A 344 0.15 7.80 -3.66
C ALA A 344 0.24 9.13 -2.89
N GLN A 345 -0.52 10.16 -3.32
CA GLN A 345 -0.55 11.44 -2.62
C GLN A 345 -1.26 11.33 -1.27
N LEU A 346 -2.40 10.64 -1.22
CA LEU A 346 -3.14 10.43 0.02
C LEU A 346 -2.33 9.58 1.02
N GLY A 347 -1.69 8.49 0.55
CA GLY A 347 -0.81 7.69 1.40
C GLY A 347 0.33 8.48 2.03
N ARG A 348 0.91 9.46 1.30
CA ARG A 348 1.91 10.38 1.84
C ARG A 348 1.32 11.27 2.94
N ILE A 349 0.12 11.80 2.73
CA ILE A 349 -0.58 12.64 3.72
C ILE A 349 -0.87 11.83 4.98
N ASP A 350 -1.36 10.60 4.84
CA ASP A 350 -1.62 9.72 5.97
C ASP A 350 -0.37 9.47 6.81
N LEU A 351 0.74 9.13 6.16
CA LEU A 351 2.00 8.89 6.85
C LEU A 351 2.53 10.16 7.52
N GLN A 352 2.49 11.30 6.82
CA GLN A 352 2.94 12.57 7.38
C GLN A 352 2.11 12.98 8.58
N GLU A 353 0.79 12.97 8.49
CA GLU A 353 -0.07 13.40 9.60
C GLU A 353 -0.10 12.37 10.74
N GLY A 354 -0.09 11.07 10.42
CA GLY A 354 -0.01 10.01 11.42
C GLY A 354 1.29 10.07 12.22
N LEU A 355 2.43 10.18 11.56
CA LEU A 355 3.73 10.31 12.23
C LEU A 355 3.86 11.64 12.95
N ARG A 356 3.36 12.75 12.37
CA ARG A 356 3.33 14.06 13.03
C ARG A 356 2.63 13.99 14.39
N ALA A 357 1.45 13.38 14.44
CA ALA A 357 0.70 13.26 15.71
C ALA A 357 1.49 12.48 16.76
N LEU A 358 2.09 11.35 16.39
CA LEU A 358 2.91 10.53 17.29
C LEU A 358 4.16 11.29 17.78
N LEU A 359 4.91 11.93 16.87
CA LEU A 359 6.13 12.70 17.19
C LEU A 359 5.84 13.87 18.13
N THR A 360 4.67 14.52 17.98
CA THR A 360 4.32 15.72 18.74
C THR A 360 3.72 15.39 20.10
N ARG A 361 2.84 14.40 20.17
CA ARG A 361 2.02 14.13 21.34
C ARG A 361 2.51 12.95 22.19
N ALA A 362 3.23 12.00 21.58
CA ALA A 362 3.87 10.89 22.24
C ALA A 362 5.41 10.94 22.04
N PRO A 363 6.09 12.03 22.46
CA PRO A 363 7.51 12.21 22.18
C PRO A 363 8.40 11.11 22.79
N GLU A 364 7.98 10.53 23.89
CA GLU A 364 8.68 9.45 24.59
C GLU A 364 8.14 8.05 24.20
N LEU A 365 7.38 7.95 23.09
CA LEU A 365 6.87 6.69 22.60
C LEU A 365 7.97 5.63 22.53
N THR A 366 7.74 4.48 23.12
CA THR A 366 8.64 3.34 23.15
C THR A 366 7.91 2.10 22.68
N VAL A 367 8.52 1.36 21.76
CA VAL A 367 8.02 0.05 21.30
C VAL A 367 8.37 -0.98 22.37
N ARG A 368 7.38 -1.70 22.87
CA ARG A 368 7.53 -2.73 23.92
C ARG A 368 7.58 -4.13 23.36
N ASP A 369 6.72 -4.41 22.38
CA ASP A 369 6.59 -5.74 21.78
C ASP A 369 6.14 -5.63 20.35
N ILE A 370 6.60 -6.56 19.50
CA ILE A 370 6.23 -6.66 18.09
C ILE A 370 5.94 -8.12 17.75
N THR A 371 4.74 -8.38 17.28
CA THR A 371 4.40 -9.63 16.60
C THR A 371 4.45 -9.40 15.10
N TRP A 372 5.36 -10.08 14.40
CA TRP A 372 5.51 -9.95 12.96
C TRP A 372 4.54 -10.85 12.22
N ARG A 373 3.98 -10.34 11.13
CA ARG A 373 3.21 -11.15 10.17
C ARG A 373 4.10 -12.19 9.52
N VAL A 374 3.51 -13.37 9.26
CA VAL A 374 4.11 -14.39 8.42
C VAL A 374 3.43 -14.32 7.05
N ARG A 375 3.65 -13.22 6.32
CA ARG A 375 3.10 -12.99 4.97
C ARG A 375 4.19 -12.36 4.09
N PRO A 376 4.81 -13.12 3.20
CA PRO A 376 5.98 -12.66 2.47
C PRO A 376 5.70 -11.55 1.43
N HIS A 377 4.45 -11.35 1.02
CA HIS A 377 4.08 -10.32 0.04
C HIS A 377 3.69 -8.97 0.68
N ILE A 378 3.42 -8.93 2.00
CA ILE A 378 3.17 -7.70 2.76
C ILE A 378 3.89 -7.79 4.10
N ARG A 379 4.99 -7.05 4.20
CA ARG A 379 5.92 -7.10 5.34
C ARG A 379 5.58 -6.02 6.36
N GLY A 380 5.31 -6.44 7.58
CA GLY A 380 5.02 -5.54 8.70
C GLY A 380 4.49 -6.25 9.93
N PRO A 381 4.27 -5.50 11.03
CA PRO A 381 3.70 -6.05 12.24
C PRO A 381 2.24 -6.52 12.06
N GLU A 382 1.91 -7.62 12.72
CA GLU A 382 0.53 -8.02 13.02
C GLU A 382 0.01 -7.25 14.24
N ALA A 383 0.87 -7.06 15.25
CA ALA A 383 0.62 -6.25 16.43
C ALA A 383 1.93 -5.54 16.84
N MET A 384 1.81 -4.31 17.34
CA MET A 384 2.95 -3.56 17.88
C MET A 384 2.49 -2.74 19.08
N ARG A 385 2.88 -3.18 20.27
CA ARG A 385 2.57 -2.46 21.50
C ARG A 385 3.55 -1.32 21.74
N VAL A 386 3.00 -0.14 21.96
CA VAL A 386 3.77 1.07 22.28
C VAL A 386 3.28 1.69 23.59
N THR A 387 4.19 2.38 24.29
CA THR A 387 3.88 3.16 25.48
C THR A 387 4.51 4.55 25.35
N TRP A 388 3.97 5.54 26.07
CA TRP A 388 4.44 6.93 26.12
C TRP A 388 4.71 7.45 27.53
N GLN A 389 4.57 6.61 28.54
CA GLN A 389 5.06 6.86 29.89
C GLN A 389 6.33 6.05 30.08
N GLY A 390 7.37 6.69 30.63
CA GLY A 390 8.57 5.99 31.08
C GLY A 390 8.22 4.94 32.14
N ASP A 391 9.08 3.92 32.28
CA ASP A 391 8.98 2.93 33.35
C ASP A 391 9.11 3.61 34.71
#